data_e7c432d968dfb76b15a889dd12f2d855
#
_entry.id   e7c432d968dfb76b15a889dd12f2d855
#
_cell.length_a   1.000
_cell.length_b   1.000
_cell.length_c   1.000
_cell.angle_alpha   90.00
_cell.angle_beta   90.00
_cell.angle_gamma   90.00
#
_symmetry.space_group_name_H-M   'P 1'
#
loop_
_entity.id
_entity.type
_entity.pdbx_description
1 polymer ?
#
loop_
_entity_poly.entity_id
_entity_poly.type
_entity_poly.pdbx_seq_one_letter_code
_entity_poly.pdbx_strand_id
1 'polypeptide(L)'
;MKKRTWIMIALMYAAVFLACFGVLHIMDQIMEPGSPGIAESSGTPGNGSPSEAVPAESRPVATPSEPALPQAEEDWKPVDHGYEGWKQQIAGAWTPPEETPEPYRPPRLVLATDLHYQSAAADDGGKAFQEFVEHSDGKVVRYLPELLEAFLDEVIAERPSALVLSGDITMNGEKINHQELAQRLKRVQDAGIQVLIIPGNHDINNHDASVFFGDARTPAETVDAREFYEIYREYGYDQAFSRDENSLSYAYALDERNWMLMLDSAQYDPVNRVEGRLKESTLAWMDGILAQAQEQGVFVLPVAHHNLLYQSRMYTTQCAMENNTEVIDLFQKYRLPLFFSGHLHVQRIRKHKAEPGVPDEDYGILEIVTDALSIPPCQYGFLEWKEDGSLEYATRAVDVSAWARAHGVENEDLLHFPDWSYQYIQKLISDQIGGVIRNLGDDIMKSMSGVYARVYMDYYAGRKIDQKAVRSSLGYQWWERNLPDSYLLREIEAMMADSDRDNNYYLWEGQP
;
A
#
# COMPACT_ATOMS: atom_id res chain seq x y z
N MET A 1 -45.47 -3.85 -1.62
CA MET A 1 -44.33 -2.95 -1.81
C MET A 1 -43.11 -3.34 -0.97
N LYS A 2 -43.23 -3.76 0.28
CA LYS A 2 -42.07 -4.06 1.17
C LYS A 2 -41.16 -5.23 0.72
N LYS A 3 -41.64 -6.28 0.06
CA LYS A 3 -40.80 -7.40 -0.38
C LYS A 3 -39.88 -7.07 -1.58
N ARG A 4 -40.28 -6.18 -2.48
CA ARG A 4 -39.44 -5.77 -3.63
C ARG A 4 -38.32 -4.81 -3.23
N THR A 5 -38.55 -3.99 -2.22
CA THR A 5 -37.53 -3.08 -1.68
C THR A 5 -36.40 -3.83 -0.98
N TRP A 6 -36.73 -4.88 -0.20
CA TRP A 6 -35.74 -5.74 0.44
C TRP A 6 -34.92 -6.58 -0.54
N ILE A 7 -35.51 -7.02 -1.64
CA ILE A 7 -34.79 -7.73 -2.71
C ILE A 7 -33.84 -6.78 -3.44
N MET A 8 -34.23 -5.52 -3.68
CA MET A 8 -33.33 -4.53 -4.28
C MET A 8 -32.18 -4.11 -3.35
N ILE A 9 -32.44 -4.01 -2.05
CA ILE A 9 -31.40 -3.72 -1.06
C ILE A 9 -30.43 -4.89 -0.95
N ALA A 10 -30.91 -6.12 -0.90
CA ALA A 10 -30.06 -7.32 -0.89
C ALA A 10 -29.24 -7.47 -2.19
N LEU A 11 -29.79 -7.08 -3.34
CA LEU A 11 -29.06 -7.06 -4.61
C LEU A 11 -28.04 -5.91 -4.70
N MET A 12 -28.30 -4.76 -4.09
CA MET A 12 -27.30 -3.69 -3.96
C MET A 12 -26.14 -4.08 -3.03
N TYR A 13 -26.43 -4.71 -1.88
CA TYR A 13 -25.38 -5.20 -0.99
C TYR A 13 -24.58 -6.35 -1.61
N ALA A 14 -25.23 -7.26 -2.36
CA ALA A 14 -24.51 -8.26 -3.14
C ALA A 14 -23.62 -7.63 -4.23
N ALA A 15 -24.06 -6.55 -4.87
CA ALA A 15 -23.28 -5.86 -5.89
C ALA A 15 -22.04 -5.14 -5.31
N VAL A 16 -22.14 -4.56 -4.11
CA VAL A 16 -21.01 -3.93 -3.43
C VAL A 16 -19.99 -4.98 -2.97
N PHE A 17 -20.47 -6.09 -2.42
CA PHE A 17 -19.63 -7.23 -2.02
C PHE A 17 -18.92 -7.87 -3.23
N LEU A 18 -19.63 -7.97 -4.35
CA LEU A 18 -19.10 -8.50 -5.62
C LEU A 18 -18.06 -7.56 -6.27
N ALA A 19 -18.13 -6.25 -6.03
CA ALA A 19 -17.13 -5.29 -6.53
C ALA A 19 -15.76 -5.46 -5.84
N CYS A 20 -15.74 -5.76 -4.55
CA CYS A 20 -14.51 -5.99 -3.79
C CYS A 20 -13.84 -7.34 -4.08
N PHE A 21 -14.60 -8.35 -4.54
CA PHE A 21 -14.07 -9.68 -4.91
C PHE A 21 -13.98 -9.92 -6.44
N GLY A 22 -13.79 -8.88 -7.25
CA GLY A 22 -13.50 -9.06 -8.68
C GLY A 22 -14.69 -9.30 -9.60
N VAL A 23 -15.90 -8.90 -9.23
CA VAL A 23 -17.12 -9.21 -10.00
C VAL A 23 -17.65 -8.05 -10.86
N LEU A 24 -16.86 -7.04 -11.16
CA LEU A 24 -17.24 -6.08 -12.22
C LEU A 24 -17.30 -6.72 -13.64
N HIS A 25 -16.80 -7.93 -13.82
CA HIS A 25 -16.78 -8.61 -15.13
C HIS A 25 -18.13 -9.20 -15.58
N ILE A 26 -19.15 -9.27 -14.72
CA ILE A 26 -20.47 -9.84 -15.09
C ILE A 26 -21.46 -8.75 -15.53
N MET A 27 -21.29 -7.51 -15.16
CA MET A 27 -22.20 -6.44 -15.61
C MET A 27 -21.96 -6.01 -17.06
N ASP A 28 -20.76 -6.18 -17.60
CA ASP A 28 -20.46 -5.87 -19.01
C ASP A 28 -21.07 -6.86 -20.02
N GLN A 29 -21.42 -8.06 -19.61
CA GLN A 29 -22.06 -9.05 -20.47
C GLN A 29 -23.61 -9.00 -20.50
N ILE A 30 -24.22 -8.17 -19.67
CA ILE A 30 -25.71 -8.07 -19.60
C ILE A 30 -26.24 -6.80 -20.28
N MET A 31 -25.38 -5.85 -20.64
CA MET A 31 -25.78 -4.63 -21.33
C MET A 31 -25.17 -4.53 -22.73
N GLU A 32 -25.65 -5.35 -23.67
CA GLU A 32 -25.53 -5.01 -25.09
C GLU A 32 -26.54 -3.90 -25.45
N PRO A 33 -26.10 -2.81 -26.11
CA PRO A 33 -27.01 -1.74 -26.51
C PRO A 33 -27.67 -2.07 -27.85
N GLY A 34 -28.96 -2.34 -27.80
CA GLY A 34 -29.80 -2.24 -29.00
C GLY A 34 -30.01 -0.79 -29.40
N SER A 35 -29.39 -0.37 -30.49
CA SER A 35 -29.72 0.87 -31.22
C SER A 35 -30.96 0.66 -32.10
N PRO A 36 -31.58 1.68 -32.74
CA PRO A 36 -31.35 3.13 -32.80
C PRO A 36 -32.65 3.98 -32.80
N GLY A 37 -32.51 5.33 -32.80
CA GLY A 37 -33.63 6.20 -33.22
C GLY A 37 -33.50 7.67 -32.87
N ILE A 38 -32.90 8.39 -33.74
CA ILE A 38 -33.10 9.77 -34.25
C ILE A 38 -34.19 10.64 -33.58
N ALA A 39 -33.84 11.85 -33.13
CA ALA A 39 -34.48 13.11 -33.54
C ALA A 39 -33.76 14.36 -33.01
N GLU A 40 -33.30 15.17 -33.93
CA GLU A 40 -32.88 16.55 -33.75
C GLU A 40 -34.09 17.45 -33.38
N SER A 41 -33.88 18.45 -32.54
CA SER A 41 -34.55 19.75 -32.73
C SER A 41 -33.76 20.89 -32.08
N SER A 42 -33.43 21.80 -32.94
CA SER A 42 -32.85 23.12 -32.79
C SER A 42 -33.68 24.09 -31.94
N GLY A 43 -33.00 25.04 -31.25
CA GLY A 43 -33.64 26.22 -30.68
C GLY A 43 -32.68 27.11 -29.92
N THR A 44 -32.12 28.08 -30.58
CA THR A 44 -31.42 29.28 -30.06
C THR A 44 -32.37 30.48 -30.12
N PRO A 45 -32.02 31.70 -29.64
CA PRO A 45 -31.49 32.16 -28.34
C PRO A 45 -32.35 33.31 -27.73
N GLY A 46 -32.10 33.68 -26.50
CA GLY A 46 -32.72 34.85 -25.86
C GLY A 46 -31.71 35.70 -25.09
N ASN A 47 -31.46 36.87 -25.61
CA ASN A 47 -30.68 37.98 -25.05
C ASN A 47 -31.25 38.53 -23.74
N GLY A 48 -30.40 38.94 -22.83
CA GLY A 48 -30.71 39.80 -21.69
C GLY A 48 -29.43 40.37 -21.09
N SER A 49 -29.07 41.57 -21.50
CA SER A 49 -27.94 42.36 -21.00
C SER A 49 -28.37 43.30 -19.85
N PRO A 50 -27.52 44.16 -19.29
CA PRO A 50 -26.98 44.02 -17.94
C PRO A 50 -27.48 45.12 -17.00
N SER A 51 -27.31 44.93 -15.70
CA SER A 51 -27.52 45.97 -14.69
C SER A 51 -26.19 46.40 -14.09
N GLU A 52 -25.92 47.68 -14.15
CA GLU A 52 -24.77 48.41 -13.65
C GLU A 52 -24.61 48.28 -12.13
N ALA A 53 -23.39 48.02 -11.67
CA ALA A 53 -22.99 48.16 -10.28
C ALA A 53 -22.09 49.39 -10.11
N VAL A 54 -22.47 50.26 -9.19
CA VAL A 54 -21.80 51.49 -8.77
C VAL A 54 -20.55 51.13 -7.93
N PRO A 55 -19.40 51.82 -8.09
CA PRO A 55 -18.20 51.54 -7.32
C PRO A 55 -18.24 52.17 -5.92
N ALA A 56 -17.93 51.38 -4.91
CA ALA A 56 -17.67 51.87 -3.55
C ALA A 56 -16.22 52.33 -3.41
N GLU A 57 -16.03 53.55 -2.92
CA GLU A 57 -14.75 54.18 -2.64
C GLU A 57 -13.92 53.41 -1.60
N SER A 58 -12.67 53.15 -1.96
CA SER A 58 -11.66 52.59 -1.08
C SER A 58 -11.03 53.68 -0.19
N ARG A 59 -11.16 53.55 1.13
CA ARG A 59 -10.34 54.28 2.10
C ARG A 59 -8.99 53.57 2.25
N PRO A 60 -7.87 54.33 2.36
CA PRO A 60 -6.54 53.76 2.56
C PRO A 60 -6.39 53.24 4.00
N VAL A 61 -6.02 51.97 4.12
CA VAL A 61 -5.58 51.36 5.37
C VAL A 61 -4.12 51.74 5.57
N ALA A 62 -3.80 52.36 6.71
CA ALA A 62 -2.46 52.71 7.12
C ALA A 62 -1.65 51.43 7.39
N THR A 63 -0.51 51.28 6.73
CA THR A 63 0.51 50.29 7.01
C THR A 63 1.14 50.57 8.39
N PRO A 64 1.31 49.53 9.26
CA PRO A 64 2.12 49.70 10.46
C PRO A 64 3.60 49.77 10.05
N SER A 65 4.28 50.81 10.55
CA SER A 65 5.73 50.97 10.42
C SER A 65 6.48 49.86 11.16
N GLU A 66 7.37 49.18 10.46
CA GLU A 66 8.35 48.27 11.10
C GLU A 66 9.16 49.04 12.16
N PRO A 67 9.43 48.41 13.31
CA PRO A 67 10.39 48.96 14.27
C PRO A 67 11.81 48.87 13.68
N ALA A 68 12.50 49.97 13.64
CA ALA A 68 13.89 50.10 13.22
C ALA A 68 14.77 49.21 14.13
N LEU A 69 15.52 48.30 13.51
CA LEU A 69 16.61 47.57 14.18
C LEU A 69 17.66 48.57 14.68
N PRO A 70 18.19 48.42 15.92
CA PRO A 70 19.26 49.27 16.39
C PRO A 70 20.52 49.02 15.53
N GLN A 71 21.11 50.13 15.04
CA GLN A 71 22.41 50.08 14.37
C GLN A 71 23.43 49.54 15.35
N ALA A 72 24.09 48.45 14.99
CA ALA A 72 25.25 47.96 15.72
C ALA A 72 26.39 49.00 15.61
N GLU A 73 26.77 49.55 16.72
CA GLU A 73 27.96 50.39 16.81
C GLU A 73 29.21 49.58 16.47
N GLU A 74 29.96 50.08 15.49
CA GLU A 74 31.30 49.69 15.17
C GLU A 74 32.21 49.97 16.39
N ASP A 75 32.66 48.95 17.09
CA ASP A 75 33.95 48.94 17.80
C ASP A 75 34.27 47.58 18.44
N TRP A 76 34.10 46.50 17.66
CA TRP A 76 34.61 45.20 18.07
C TRP A 76 36.01 45.00 17.46
N LYS A 77 37.07 45.37 18.24
CA LYS A 77 38.43 44.96 17.90
C LYS A 77 38.66 43.55 18.43
N PRO A 78 39.08 42.59 17.57
CA PRO A 78 39.44 41.27 18.07
C PRO A 78 40.64 41.41 19.01
N VAL A 79 40.47 40.97 20.24
CA VAL A 79 41.60 40.84 21.18
C VAL A 79 42.37 39.60 20.72
N ASP A 80 43.61 39.80 20.31
CA ASP A 80 44.54 38.73 19.98
C ASP A 80 44.90 37.98 21.27
N HIS A 81 44.24 36.82 21.47
CA HIS A 81 44.45 35.93 22.60
C HIS A 81 45.57 34.90 22.36
N GLY A 82 46.53 35.17 21.48
CA GLY A 82 47.63 34.24 21.23
C GLY A 82 47.23 32.91 20.59
N TYR A 83 46.11 32.91 19.84
CA TYR A 83 45.51 31.71 19.25
C TYR A 83 46.46 30.97 18.27
N GLU A 84 47.39 31.67 17.64
CA GLU A 84 48.38 31.08 16.73
C GLU A 84 49.44 30.25 17.48
N GLY A 85 49.85 30.67 18.67
CA GLY A 85 50.77 29.90 19.52
C GLY A 85 50.17 28.61 20.06
N TRP A 86 48.84 28.60 20.28
CA TRP A 86 48.10 27.44 20.76
C TRP A 86 47.89 26.39 19.66
N LYS A 87 47.63 26.82 18.42
CA LYS A 87 47.53 25.93 17.26
C LYS A 87 48.83 25.15 17.00
N GLN A 88 50.01 25.79 17.18
CA GLN A 88 51.30 25.11 17.00
C GLN A 88 51.59 24.09 18.10
N GLN A 89 51.11 24.32 19.33
CA GLN A 89 51.32 23.39 20.44
C GLN A 89 50.38 22.17 20.39
N ILE A 90 49.17 22.31 19.83
CA ILE A 90 48.22 21.21 19.65
C ILE A 90 48.53 20.42 18.38
N ALA A 91 49.03 21.05 17.32
CA ALA A 91 49.34 20.38 16.04
C ALA A 91 50.46 19.34 16.13
N GLY A 92 51.26 19.35 17.22
CA GLY A 92 52.35 18.40 17.42
C GLY A 92 52.02 17.18 18.32
N ALA A 93 50.86 17.15 18.96
CA ALA A 93 50.56 16.16 19.99
C ALA A 93 49.31 15.30 19.77
N TRP A 94 48.45 15.61 18.77
CA TRP A 94 47.25 14.83 18.49
C TRP A 94 47.21 14.45 17.02
N THR A 95 47.54 13.20 16.72
CA THR A 95 47.16 12.56 15.48
C THR A 95 45.74 12.02 15.74
N PRO A 96 44.71 12.43 14.97
CA PRO A 96 43.42 11.72 15.04
C PRO A 96 43.72 10.24 14.83
N PRO A 97 43.11 9.34 15.58
CA PRO A 97 43.14 7.94 15.19
C PRO A 97 42.72 7.90 13.72
N GLU A 98 43.50 7.22 12.86
CA GLU A 98 43.05 6.87 11.54
C GLU A 98 41.74 6.13 11.77
N GLU A 99 40.60 6.81 11.52
CA GLU A 99 39.32 6.15 11.41
C GLU A 99 39.51 5.21 10.23
N THR A 100 39.80 3.94 10.53
CA THR A 100 39.62 2.89 9.55
C THR A 100 38.15 2.96 9.19
N PRO A 101 37.80 3.32 7.94
CA PRO A 101 36.40 3.41 7.55
C PRO A 101 35.75 2.09 7.95
N GLU A 102 34.65 2.16 8.69
CA GLU A 102 33.88 0.95 9.03
C GLU A 102 33.60 0.20 7.71
N PRO A 103 33.77 -1.12 7.71
CA PRO A 103 33.49 -1.88 6.51
C PRO A 103 32.04 -1.60 6.08
N TYR A 104 31.83 -1.36 4.78
CA TYR A 104 30.51 -1.15 4.22
C TYR A 104 29.56 -2.26 4.66
N ARG A 105 28.45 -1.88 5.24
CA ARG A 105 27.36 -2.81 5.62
C ARG A 105 26.22 -2.61 4.65
N PRO A 106 25.92 -3.63 3.81
CA PRO A 106 24.80 -3.54 2.89
C PRO A 106 23.48 -3.25 3.62
N PRO A 107 22.56 -2.45 3.06
CA PRO A 107 21.30 -2.14 3.71
C PRO A 107 20.38 -3.37 3.75
N ARG A 108 19.47 -3.36 4.72
CA ARG A 108 18.37 -4.32 4.84
C ARG A 108 17.07 -3.54 4.98
N LEU A 109 16.03 -3.97 4.29
CA LEU A 109 14.72 -3.34 4.32
C LEU A 109 13.66 -4.31 4.82
N VAL A 110 12.69 -3.79 5.54
CA VAL A 110 11.38 -4.41 5.73
C VAL A 110 10.39 -3.68 4.82
N LEU A 111 9.63 -4.44 4.03
CA LEU A 111 8.63 -3.96 3.08
C LEU A 111 7.25 -4.43 3.56
N ALA A 112 6.36 -3.51 3.88
CA ALA A 112 4.98 -3.82 4.22
C ALA A 112 4.04 -2.92 3.43
N THR A 113 2.85 -3.41 3.16
CA THR A 113 1.83 -2.73 2.38
C THR A 113 0.44 -3.09 2.91
N ASP A 114 -0.55 -2.30 2.53
CA ASP A 114 -1.95 -2.65 2.78
C ASP A 114 -2.20 -2.99 4.26
N LEU A 115 -1.70 -2.11 5.16
CA LEU A 115 -1.88 -2.22 6.60
C LEU A 115 -3.36 -2.05 6.96
N HIS A 116 -4.06 -1.18 6.22
CA HIS A 116 -5.45 -0.84 6.45
C HIS A 116 -5.73 -0.56 7.93
N TYR A 117 -4.81 0.17 8.58
CA TYR A 117 -4.89 0.42 10.00
C TYR A 117 -6.22 1.07 10.40
N GLN A 118 -6.88 0.47 11.39
CA GLN A 118 -8.10 0.98 12.01
C GLN A 118 -7.83 1.26 13.49
N SER A 119 -8.01 2.51 13.89
CA SER A 119 -7.87 2.93 15.29
C SER A 119 -9.03 2.39 16.13
N ALA A 120 -8.73 1.88 17.32
CA ALA A 120 -9.75 1.52 18.29
C ALA A 120 -10.58 2.74 18.78
N ALA A 121 -10.14 3.96 18.51
CA ALA A 121 -10.92 5.16 18.79
C ALA A 121 -11.98 5.47 17.72
N ALA A 122 -11.93 4.78 16.57
CA ALA A 122 -12.89 4.94 15.47
C ALA A 122 -14.11 4.00 15.59
N ASP A 123 -14.14 3.12 16.60
CA ASP A 123 -15.27 2.22 16.85
C ASP A 123 -15.47 1.94 18.35
N ASP A 124 -16.61 1.35 18.70
CA ASP A 124 -16.93 0.90 20.06
C ASP A 124 -17.19 -0.63 20.14
N GLY A 125 -16.85 -1.37 19.10
CA GLY A 125 -17.15 -2.81 18.99
C GLY A 125 -18.64 -3.11 18.82
N GLY A 126 -19.48 -2.09 18.58
CA GLY A 126 -20.92 -2.20 18.44
C GLY A 126 -21.35 -2.90 17.16
N LYS A 127 -22.68 -2.92 16.92
CA LYS A 127 -23.28 -3.67 15.80
C LYS A 127 -22.78 -3.16 14.44
N ALA A 128 -22.66 -1.84 14.27
CA ALA A 128 -22.18 -1.26 13.01
C ALA A 128 -20.74 -1.71 12.69
N PHE A 129 -19.87 -1.77 13.72
CA PHE A 129 -18.52 -2.28 13.56
C PHE A 129 -18.48 -3.79 13.24
N GLN A 130 -19.31 -4.60 13.93
CA GLN A 130 -19.41 -6.03 13.63
C GLN A 130 -19.86 -6.29 12.18
N GLU A 131 -20.84 -5.54 11.68
CA GLU A 131 -21.28 -5.60 10.28
C GLU A 131 -20.16 -5.19 9.32
N PHE A 132 -19.36 -4.19 9.67
CA PHE A 132 -18.19 -3.78 8.89
C PHE A 132 -17.13 -4.87 8.82
N VAL A 133 -16.78 -5.49 9.97
CA VAL A 133 -15.82 -6.61 10.04
C VAL A 133 -16.24 -7.78 9.15
N GLU A 134 -17.55 -8.13 9.12
CA GLU A 134 -18.07 -9.23 8.30
C GLU A 134 -17.97 -8.97 6.78
N HIS A 135 -17.73 -7.71 6.36
CA HIS A 135 -17.68 -7.28 4.96
C HIS A 135 -16.33 -6.64 4.58
N SER A 136 -15.26 -6.93 5.32
CA SER A 136 -13.94 -6.31 5.13
C SER A 136 -12.95 -7.14 4.32
N ASP A 137 -13.43 -7.95 3.37
CA ASP A 137 -12.61 -8.67 2.38
C ASP A 137 -11.53 -9.59 2.98
N GLY A 138 -11.80 -10.16 4.14
CA GLY A 138 -10.86 -11.05 4.83
C GLY A 138 -9.83 -10.33 5.69
N LYS A 139 -9.83 -9.00 5.72
CA LYS A 139 -8.96 -8.22 6.62
C LYS A 139 -9.28 -8.54 8.09
N VAL A 140 -8.26 -8.68 8.91
CA VAL A 140 -8.40 -9.00 10.34
C VAL A 140 -8.73 -7.75 11.17
N VAL A 141 -9.72 -6.97 10.72
CA VAL A 141 -10.05 -5.62 11.23
C VAL A 141 -10.13 -5.56 12.75
N ARG A 142 -10.68 -6.59 13.37
CA ARG A 142 -10.83 -6.68 14.83
C ARG A 142 -9.51 -6.60 15.59
N TYR A 143 -8.42 -7.03 14.99
CA TYR A 143 -7.10 -7.17 15.62
C TYR A 143 -5.99 -6.41 14.91
N LEU A 144 -6.34 -5.42 14.07
CA LEU A 144 -5.35 -4.60 13.38
C LEU A 144 -4.44 -3.80 14.33
N PRO A 145 -4.93 -3.24 15.45
CA PRO A 145 -4.05 -2.59 16.41
C PRO A 145 -3.00 -3.53 17.01
N GLU A 146 -3.40 -4.75 17.42
CA GLU A 146 -2.49 -5.74 17.99
C GLU A 146 -1.54 -6.33 16.95
N LEU A 147 -2.02 -6.56 15.74
CA LEU A 147 -1.21 -6.99 14.60
C LEU A 147 -0.12 -5.95 14.28
N LEU A 148 -0.50 -4.66 14.26
CA LEU A 148 0.46 -3.58 14.04
C LEU A 148 1.53 -3.53 15.14
N GLU A 149 1.12 -3.64 16.43
CA GLU A 149 2.08 -3.65 17.54
C GLU A 149 3.05 -4.82 17.44
N ALA A 150 2.55 -6.04 17.14
CA ALA A 150 3.39 -7.21 16.93
C ALA A 150 4.39 -7.00 15.77
N PHE A 151 3.91 -6.47 14.65
CA PHE A 151 4.74 -6.16 13.49
C PHE A 151 5.83 -5.13 13.82
N LEU A 152 5.48 -4.02 14.48
CA LEU A 152 6.45 -2.97 14.82
C LEU A 152 7.50 -3.47 15.83
N ASP A 153 7.13 -4.34 16.77
CA ASP A 153 8.08 -4.96 17.70
C ASP A 153 9.07 -5.89 16.96
N GLU A 154 8.60 -6.66 15.97
CA GLU A 154 9.48 -7.46 15.11
C GLU A 154 10.43 -6.58 14.29
N VAL A 155 9.94 -5.50 13.67
CA VAL A 155 10.77 -4.54 12.93
C VAL A 155 11.84 -3.93 13.82
N ILE A 156 11.49 -3.51 15.04
CA ILE A 156 12.43 -2.93 16.00
C ILE A 156 13.49 -3.96 16.42
N ALA A 157 13.10 -5.21 16.62
CA ALA A 157 14.02 -6.30 16.97
C ALA A 157 15.00 -6.64 15.83
N GLU A 158 14.54 -6.64 14.58
CA GLU A 158 15.34 -6.93 13.38
C GLU A 158 16.31 -5.81 13.01
N ARG A 159 16.04 -4.57 13.41
CA ARG A 159 16.86 -3.39 13.11
C ARG A 159 17.24 -3.24 11.62
N PRO A 160 16.27 -3.20 10.72
CA PRO A 160 16.56 -2.92 9.31
C PRO A 160 17.10 -1.49 9.14
N SER A 161 17.72 -1.20 8.00
CA SER A 161 18.12 0.16 7.61
C SER A 161 16.88 1.05 7.41
N ALA A 162 15.80 0.47 6.85
CA ALA A 162 14.52 1.15 6.73
C ALA A 162 13.34 0.19 6.77
N LEU A 163 12.20 0.71 7.27
CA LEU A 163 10.86 0.18 7.08
C LEU A 163 10.20 0.96 5.93
N VAL A 164 9.75 0.26 4.90
CA VAL A 164 9.07 0.83 3.73
C VAL A 164 7.59 0.45 3.79
N LEU A 165 6.71 1.45 3.77
CA LEU A 165 5.26 1.29 3.74
C LEU A 165 4.72 1.79 2.40
N SER A 166 4.28 0.85 1.55
CA SER A 166 3.96 1.14 0.15
C SER A 166 2.47 1.38 -0.12
N GLY A 167 1.80 2.11 0.77
CA GLY A 167 0.42 2.57 0.57
C GLY A 167 -0.64 1.70 1.24
N ASP A 168 -1.88 2.19 1.19
CA ASP A 168 -3.05 1.67 1.92
C ASP A 168 -2.72 1.41 3.39
N ILE A 169 -2.08 2.42 4.00
CA ILE A 169 -1.61 2.35 5.37
C ILE A 169 -2.76 2.52 6.37
N THR A 170 -3.87 3.14 5.95
CA THR A 170 -5.09 3.32 6.76
C THR A 170 -6.29 2.64 6.11
N MET A 171 -7.36 2.40 6.89
CA MET A 171 -8.55 1.68 6.41
C MET A 171 -9.20 2.38 5.21
N ASN A 172 -9.57 3.65 5.37
CA ASN A 172 -10.14 4.46 4.30
C ASN A 172 -9.76 5.95 4.46
N GLY A 173 -8.54 6.26 4.89
CA GLY A 173 -8.06 7.63 4.97
C GLY A 173 -8.64 8.43 6.13
N GLU A 174 -9.18 7.76 7.16
CA GLU A 174 -9.66 8.43 8.37
C GLU A 174 -8.51 9.18 9.05
N LYS A 175 -8.69 10.47 9.29
CA LYS A 175 -7.66 11.32 9.89
C LYS A 175 -7.18 10.81 11.24
N ILE A 176 -8.09 10.23 12.05
CA ILE A 176 -7.75 9.61 13.32
C ILE A 176 -6.82 8.40 13.14
N ASN A 177 -7.05 7.58 12.11
CA ASN A 177 -6.20 6.44 11.78
C ASN A 177 -4.79 6.89 11.39
N HIS A 178 -4.68 7.91 10.55
CA HIS A 178 -3.39 8.51 10.16
C HIS A 178 -2.61 9.05 11.36
N GLN A 179 -3.29 9.82 12.23
CA GLN A 179 -2.66 10.43 13.40
C GLN A 179 -2.14 9.39 14.39
N GLU A 180 -2.92 8.35 14.65
CA GLU A 180 -2.52 7.29 15.57
C GLU A 180 -1.42 6.42 14.96
N LEU A 181 -1.52 6.05 13.69
CA LEU A 181 -0.47 5.30 12.99
C LEU A 181 0.86 6.04 13.01
N ALA A 182 0.87 7.34 12.71
CA ALA A 182 2.07 8.15 12.78
C ALA A 182 2.73 8.12 14.17
N GLN A 183 1.92 8.22 15.25
CA GLN A 183 2.43 8.12 16.62
C GLN A 183 3.05 6.75 16.92
N ARG A 184 2.45 5.66 16.41
CA ARG A 184 2.98 4.30 16.59
C ARG A 184 4.29 4.09 15.82
N LEU A 185 4.37 4.58 14.59
CA LEU A 185 5.57 4.53 13.74
C LEU A 185 6.76 5.30 14.33
N LYS A 186 6.48 6.31 15.17
CA LYS A 186 7.56 7.05 15.85
C LYS A 186 8.45 6.14 16.70
N ARG A 187 7.94 5.05 17.26
CA ARG A 187 8.73 4.07 18.02
C ARG A 187 9.83 3.43 17.15
N VAL A 188 9.54 3.20 15.88
CA VAL A 188 10.50 2.64 14.91
C VAL A 188 11.61 3.65 14.64
N GLN A 189 11.26 4.94 14.42
CA GLN A 189 12.26 6.00 14.27
C GLN A 189 13.10 6.21 15.53
N ASP A 190 12.46 6.18 16.71
CA ASP A 190 13.14 6.31 18.00
C ASP A 190 14.13 5.15 18.25
N ALA A 191 13.92 3.99 17.62
CA ALA A 191 14.86 2.87 17.59
C ALA A 191 16.00 3.04 16.57
N GLY A 192 16.03 4.16 15.84
CA GLY A 192 17.07 4.49 14.85
C GLY A 192 16.82 3.85 13.47
N ILE A 193 15.59 3.41 13.18
CA ILE A 193 15.20 2.81 11.90
C ILE A 193 14.49 3.87 11.06
N GLN A 194 14.94 4.09 9.83
CA GLN A 194 14.25 5.00 8.92
C GLN A 194 12.89 4.41 8.51
N VAL A 195 11.85 5.25 8.45
CA VAL A 195 10.55 4.88 7.90
C VAL A 195 10.31 5.66 6.63
N LEU A 196 9.94 4.97 5.55
CA LEU A 196 9.62 5.55 4.24
C LEU A 196 8.18 5.21 3.87
N ILE A 197 7.37 6.23 3.57
CA ILE A 197 5.93 6.08 3.33
C ILE A 197 5.52 6.72 2.02
N ILE A 198 4.62 6.06 1.28
CA ILE A 198 3.83 6.63 0.19
C ILE A 198 2.34 6.31 0.41
N PRO A 199 1.42 7.10 -0.15
CA PRO A 199 -0.01 6.79 -0.06
C PRO A 199 -0.42 5.68 -1.03
N GLY A 200 -1.51 4.97 -0.70
CA GLY A 200 -2.30 4.16 -1.60
C GLY A 200 -3.66 4.80 -1.91
N ASN A 201 -4.53 4.07 -2.61
CA ASN A 201 -5.84 4.57 -2.98
C ASN A 201 -6.83 4.70 -1.81
N HIS A 202 -6.56 4.04 -0.69
CA HIS A 202 -7.39 4.19 0.51
C HIS A 202 -7.06 5.43 1.34
N ASP A 203 -5.87 6.03 1.20
CA ASP A 203 -5.32 6.92 2.22
C ASP A 203 -5.75 8.39 2.14
N ILE A 204 -6.10 8.92 0.96
CA ILE A 204 -6.32 10.36 0.75
C ILE A 204 -7.69 10.60 0.11
N ASN A 205 -8.45 11.57 0.65
CA ASN A 205 -9.77 12.00 0.12
C ASN A 205 -10.75 10.85 -0.13
N ASN A 206 -10.68 9.78 0.66
CA ASN A 206 -11.53 8.62 0.48
C ASN A 206 -12.93 8.88 1.08
N HIS A 207 -13.96 8.74 0.25
CA HIS A 207 -15.34 8.99 0.63
C HIS A 207 -15.96 7.88 1.50
N ASP A 208 -15.30 6.71 1.61
CA ASP A 208 -15.73 5.60 2.44
C ASP A 208 -15.24 5.69 3.90
N ALA A 209 -14.42 6.71 4.21
CA ALA A 209 -13.94 6.97 5.56
C ALA A 209 -15.09 7.04 6.57
N SER A 210 -15.00 6.23 7.62
CA SER A 210 -16.11 6.04 8.54
C SER A 210 -15.67 5.73 9.97
N VAL A 211 -16.52 6.12 10.93
CA VAL A 211 -16.44 5.70 12.33
C VAL A 211 -17.70 4.93 12.71
N PHE A 212 -17.59 4.03 13.68
CA PHE A 212 -18.62 3.03 14.02
C PHE A 212 -18.95 3.07 15.49
N PHE A 213 -20.14 3.58 15.84
CA PHE A 213 -20.59 3.66 17.24
C PHE A 213 -22.02 3.13 17.37
N GLY A 214 -22.20 2.12 18.24
CA GLY A 214 -23.47 1.42 18.41
C GLY A 214 -23.97 0.77 17.11
N ASP A 215 -25.15 1.20 16.65
CA ASP A 215 -25.78 0.75 15.41
C ASP A 215 -25.46 1.67 14.20
N ALA A 216 -24.63 2.71 14.38
CA ALA A 216 -24.40 3.75 13.39
C ALA A 216 -22.99 3.66 12.78
N ARG A 217 -22.93 3.64 11.43
CA ARG A 217 -21.76 4.01 10.65
C ARG A 217 -21.92 5.46 10.21
N THR A 218 -20.96 6.33 10.54
CA THR A 218 -20.99 7.75 10.19
C THR A 218 -19.72 8.14 9.44
N PRO A 219 -19.78 9.07 8.46
CA PRO A 219 -18.59 9.56 7.78
C PRO A 219 -17.56 10.11 8.76
N ALA A 220 -16.30 9.80 8.53
CA ALA A 220 -15.16 10.34 9.27
C ALA A 220 -14.52 11.52 8.53
N GLU A 221 -13.74 12.32 9.26
CA GLU A 221 -12.84 13.31 8.66
C GLU A 221 -11.71 12.58 7.94
N THR A 222 -11.43 12.95 6.68
CA THR A 222 -10.33 12.43 5.88
C THR A 222 -9.17 13.41 5.86
N VAL A 223 -8.04 13.00 5.28
CA VAL A 223 -6.90 13.86 4.99
C VAL A 223 -6.82 14.17 3.50
N ASP A 224 -6.40 15.38 3.15
CA ASP A 224 -5.95 15.72 1.81
C ASP A 224 -4.44 15.43 1.63
N ALA A 225 -3.91 15.62 0.42
CA ALA A 225 -2.49 15.34 0.12
C ALA A 225 -1.52 16.21 0.95
N ARG A 226 -1.92 17.44 1.26
CA ARG A 226 -1.11 18.35 2.09
C ARG A 226 -1.11 17.87 3.55
N GLU A 227 -2.27 17.52 4.09
CA GLU A 227 -2.40 17.00 5.45
C GLU A 227 -1.66 15.65 5.60
N PHE A 228 -1.72 14.77 4.57
CA PHE A 228 -0.94 13.55 4.52
C PHE A 228 0.56 13.86 4.62
N TYR A 229 1.06 14.79 3.79
CA TYR A 229 2.45 15.24 3.88
C TYR A 229 2.79 15.79 5.27
N GLU A 230 1.96 16.65 5.85
CA GLU A 230 2.23 17.25 7.17
C GLU A 230 2.29 16.20 8.29
N ILE A 231 1.46 15.15 8.23
CA ILE A 231 1.46 14.04 9.19
C ILE A 231 2.72 13.17 9.04
N TYR A 232 3.11 12.88 7.79
CA TYR A 232 4.18 11.92 7.50
C TYR A 232 5.49 12.55 7.03
N ARG A 233 5.67 13.85 7.13
CA ARG A 233 6.85 14.55 6.61
C ARG A 233 8.18 14.00 7.14
N GLU A 234 8.22 13.57 8.41
CA GLU A 234 9.41 12.99 9.04
C GLU A 234 9.65 11.52 8.65
N TYR A 235 8.73 10.92 7.86
CA TYR A 235 8.80 9.53 7.42
C TYR A 235 9.24 9.42 5.95
N GLY A 236 10.40 10.01 5.66
CA GLY A 236 11.07 9.98 4.36
C GLY A 236 11.04 11.29 3.59
N TYR A 237 9.97 12.08 3.65
CA TYR A 237 9.81 13.29 2.81
C TYR A 237 10.82 14.39 3.13
N ASP A 238 11.04 14.70 4.41
CA ASP A 238 11.98 15.75 4.83
C ASP A 238 13.45 15.33 4.66
N GLN A 239 13.74 14.03 4.61
CA GLN A 239 15.07 13.47 4.40
C GLN A 239 15.36 13.15 2.93
N ALA A 240 14.36 13.28 2.06
CA ALA A 240 14.50 13.05 0.63
C ALA A 240 15.49 14.06 0.00
N PHE A 241 16.38 13.59 -0.84
CA PHE A 241 17.30 14.48 -1.57
C PHE A 241 16.62 15.14 -2.79
N SER A 242 15.48 14.60 -3.24
CA SER A 242 14.63 15.16 -4.29
C SER A 242 13.18 14.79 -4.08
N ARG A 243 12.28 15.71 -4.37
CA ARG A 243 10.83 15.51 -4.30
C ARG A 243 10.18 15.96 -5.59
N ASP A 244 9.14 15.26 -6.05
CA ASP A 244 8.28 15.73 -7.12
C ASP A 244 7.36 16.84 -6.58
N GLU A 245 7.38 18.01 -7.21
CA GLU A 245 6.55 19.17 -6.81
C GLU A 245 5.04 18.95 -7.09
N ASN A 246 4.68 17.96 -7.89
CA ASN A 246 3.33 17.71 -8.37
C ASN A 246 2.66 16.48 -7.76
N SER A 247 3.40 15.69 -6.96
CA SER A 247 2.88 14.50 -6.30
C SER A 247 3.55 14.31 -4.94
N LEU A 248 3.20 13.25 -4.24
CA LEU A 248 3.88 12.82 -3.01
C LEU A 248 5.04 11.85 -3.30
N SER A 249 5.57 11.85 -4.54
CA SER A 249 6.75 11.05 -4.89
C SER A 249 8.04 11.72 -4.41
N TYR A 250 9.01 10.90 -4.03
CA TYR A 250 10.32 11.39 -3.60
C TYR A 250 11.44 10.36 -3.84
N ALA A 251 12.68 10.84 -3.89
CA ALA A 251 13.87 10.02 -3.97
C ALA A 251 14.68 10.14 -2.67
N TYR A 252 15.02 8.99 -2.09
CA TYR A 252 15.72 8.87 -0.81
C TYR A 252 17.02 8.06 -0.97
N ALA A 253 18.13 8.56 -0.46
CA ALA A 253 19.38 7.83 -0.45
C ALA A 253 19.44 6.93 0.80
N LEU A 254 19.39 5.60 0.60
CA LEU A 254 19.63 4.64 1.68
C LEU A 254 21.10 4.70 2.12
N ASP A 255 21.98 4.80 1.15
CA ASP A 255 23.41 5.00 1.29
C ASP A 255 23.99 5.59 -0.02
N GLU A 256 25.30 5.63 -0.15
CA GLU A 256 26.01 6.16 -1.32
C GLU A 256 25.86 5.33 -2.60
N ARG A 257 25.34 4.08 -2.50
CA ARG A 257 25.21 3.11 -3.59
C ARG A 257 23.78 2.78 -3.94
N ASN A 258 22.83 3.07 -3.04
CA ASN A 258 21.45 2.60 -3.15
C ASN A 258 20.46 3.73 -2.89
N TRP A 259 19.59 4.00 -3.87
CA TRP A 259 18.51 4.96 -3.74
C TRP A 259 17.15 4.27 -3.79
N MET A 260 16.23 4.76 -2.99
CA MET A 260 14.81 4.44 -3.06
C MET A 260 14.10 5.48 -3.91
N LEU A 261 13.28 5.03 -4.86
CA LEU A 261 12.39 5.88 -5.64
C LEU A 261 10.96 5.58 -5.19
N MET A 262 10.46 6.41 -4.28
CA MET A 262 9.15 6.26 -3.64
C MET A 262 8.11 7.00 -4.48
N LEU A 263 7.19 6.25 -5.11
CA LEU A 263 6.29 6.76 -6.16
C LEU A 263 4.84 6.80 -5.68
N ASP A 264 4.26 7.99 -5.63
CA ASP A 264 2.84 8.21 -5.40
C ASP A 264 2.06 7.91 -6.68
N SER A 265 1.46 6.75 -6.75
CA SER A 265 0.63 6.30 -7.86
C SER A 265 -0.87 6.46 -7.60
N ALA A 266 -1.28 6.98 -6.42
CA ALA A 266 -2.68 7.13 -6.07
C ALA A 266 -3.32 8.31 -6.79
N GLN A 267 -4.59 8.16 -7.16
CA GLN A 267 -5.40 9.18 -7.79
C GLN A 267 -6.46 9.68 -6.81
N TYR A 268 -6.22 10.79 -6.15
CA TYR A 268 -7.08 11.33 -5.09
C TYR A 268 -7.61 12.74 -5.38
N ASP A 269 -7.25 13.34 -6.52
CA ASP A 269 -7.69 14.67 -6.93
C ASP A 269 -8.08 14.65 -8.44
N PRO A 270 -9.25 15.17 -8.82
CA PRO A 270 -10.27 15.82 -7.99
C PRO A 270 -11.19 14.82 -7.23
N VAL A 271 -11.08 13.54 -7.49
CA VAL A 271 -11.88 12.47 -6.87
C VAL A 271 -10.97 11.28 -6.60
N ASN A 272 -11.09 10.68 -5.42
CA ASN A 272 -10.39 9.45 -5.10
C ASN A 272 -10.85 8.31 -6.02
N ARG A 273 -9.88 7.55 -6.54
CA ARG A 273 -10.08 6.42 -7.47
C ARG A 273 -9.25 5.22 -7.00
N VAL A 274 -9.76 4.03 -7.34
CA VAL A 274 -9.05 2.77 -7.05
C VAL A 274 -7.85 2.57 -7.98
N GLU A 275 -7.96 3.04 -9.24
CA GLU A 275 -6.92 2.88 -10.24
C GLU A 275 -5.71 3.77 -9.96
N GLY A 276 -4.53 3.22 -10.17
CA GLY A 276 -3.27 3.96 -10.04
C GLY A 276 -2.82 4.62 -11.34
N ARG A 277 -2.10 5.74 -11.22
CA ARG A 277 -1.47 6.41 -12.36
C ARG A 277 -0.32 7.32 -11.89
N LEU A 278 0.80 7.32 -12.55
CA LEU A 278 1.82 8.34 -12.39
C LEU A 278 1.54 9.53 -13.31
N LYS A 279 1.65 10.76 -12.80
CA LYS A 279 1.48 11.98 -13.61
C LYS A 279 2.59 12.11 -14.64
N GLU A 280 2.32 12.76 -15.77
CA GLU A 280 3.35 13.04 -16.79
C GLU A 280 4.53 13.84 -16.21
N SER A 281 4.24 14.79 -15.31
CA SER A 281 5.28 15.55 -14.58
C SER A 281 6.13 14.64 -13.68
N THR A 282 5.53 13.66 -13.04
CA THR A 282 6.22 12.66 -12.21
C THR A 282 7.14 11.80 -13.08
N LEU A 283 6.68 11.33 -14.25
CA LEU A 283 7.53 10.59 -15.20
C LEU A 283 8.74 11.42 -15.66
N ALA A 284 8.54 12.71 -15.93
CA ALA A 284 9.64 13.61 -16.32
C ALA A 284 10.63 13.84 -15.15
N TRP A 285 10.14 13.96 -13.90
CA TRP A 285 10.97 14.03 -12.71
C TRP A 285 11.76 12.73 -12.50
N MET A 286 11.10 11.57 -12.64
CA MET A 286 11.73 10.25 -12.55
C MET A 286 12.86 10.10 -13.58
N ASP A 287 12.64 10.53 -14.82
CA ASP A 287 13.67 10.48 -15.89
C ASP A 287 14.93 11.23 -15.47
N GLY A 288 14.79 12.39 -14.83
CA GLY A 288 15.91 13.16 -14.29
C GLY A 288 16.66 12.45 -13.15
N ILE A 289 15.92 11.84 -12.21
CA ILE A 289 16.50 11.08 -11.08
C ILE A 289 17.24 9.83 -11.59
N LEU A 290 16.64 9.10 -12.52
CA LEU A 290 17.23 7.88 -13.08
C LEU A 290 18.48 8.19 -13.93
N ALA A 291 18.48 9.30 -14.68
CA ALA A 291 19.66 9.76 -15.40
C ALA A 291 20.81 10.11 -14.43
N GLN A 292 20.53 10.80 -13.35
CA GLN A 292 21.51 11.12 -12.31
C GLN A 292 22.04 9.85 -11.64
N ALA A 293 21.17 8.89 -11.31
CA ALA A 293 21.59 7.61 -10.73
C ALA A 293 22.52 6.83 -11.68
N GLN A 294 22.18 6.78 -12.96
CA GLN A 294 23.01 6.13 -13.98
C GLN A 294 24.37 6.79 -14.11
N GLU A 295 24.45 8.12 -14.12
CA GLU A 295 25.72 8.87 -14.17
C GLU A 295 26.59 8.57 -12.95
N GLN A 296 26.00 8.41 -11.76
CA GLN A 296 26.70 8.13 -10.51
C GLN A 296 26.95 6.63 -10.27
N GLY A 297 26.39 5.74 -11.08
CA GLY A 297 26.49 4.30 -10.88
C GLY A 297 25.75 3.79 -9.64
N VAL A 298 24.64 4.46 -9.26
CA VAL A 298 23.83 4.12 -8.09
C VAL A 298 22.70 3.17 -8.48
N PHE A 299 22.48 2.14 -7.66
CA PHE A 299 21.34 1.25 -7.79
C PHE A 299 20.05 1.95 -7.34
N VAL A 300 18.99 1.87 -8.13
CA VAL A 300 17.69 2.46 -7.81
C VAL A 300 16.64 1.39 -7.61
N LEU A 301 15.94 1.44 -6.48
CA LEU A 301 14.82 0.58 -6.16
C LEU A 301 13.52 1.38 -6.16
N PRO A 302 12.71 1.27 -7.23
CA PRO A 302 11.39 1.91 -7.29
C PRO A 302 10.35 1.11 -6.51
N VAL A 303 9.51 1.86 -5.78
CA VAL A 303 8.38 1.37 -4.99
C VAL A 303 7.16 2.22 -5.28
N ALA A 304 6.03 1.61 -5.60
CA ALA A 304 4.74 2.27 -5.68
C ALA A 304 3.67 1.42 -4.96
N HIS A 305 2.47 1.97 -4.78
CA HIS A 305 1.36 1.18 -4.27
C HIS A 305 0.78 0.28 -5.36
N HIS A 306 0.38 0.85 -6.49
CA HIS A 306 -0.24 0.10 -7.58
C HIS A 306 0.77 -0.70 -8.41
N ASN A 307 0.29 -1.83 -8.95
CA ASN A 307 1.13 -2.74 -9.69
C ASN A 307 1.60 -2.17 -11.04
N LEU A 308 2.75 -2.62 -11.47
CA LEU A 308 3.29 -2.36 -12.81
C LEU A 308 2.76 -3.38 -13.83
N LEU A 309 2.63 -4.64 -13.43
CA LEU A 309 2.25 -5.77 -14.27
C LEU A 309 0.90 -6.35 -13.85
N TYR A 310 0.17 -6.94 -14.79
CA TYR A 310 -1.01 -7.74 -14.45
C TYR A 310 -0.58 -9.04 -13.77
N GLN A 311 -0.91 -9.19 -12.50
CA GLN A 311 -0.39 -10.23 -11.62
C GLN A 311 -1.34 -11.41 -11.40
N SER A 312 -2.65 -11.23 -11.61
CA SER A 312 -3.66 -12.18 -11.20
C SER A 312 -4.71 -12.44 -12.27
N ARG A 313 -5.24 -13.67 -12.29
CA ARG A 313 -6.43 -14.06 -13.08
C ARG A 313 -7.74 -13.74 -12.35
N MET A 314 -7.69 -13.57 -11.03
CA MET A 314 -8.81 -13.12 -10.25
C MET A 314 -9.02 -11.61 -10.39
N TYR A 315 -7.93 -10.86 -10.30
CA TYR A 315 -7.91 -9.40 -10.35
C TYR A 315 -7.38 -8.94 -11.71
N THR A 316 -8.30 -8.74 -12.67
CA THR A 316 -7.96 -8.41 -14.05
C THR A 316 -8.11 -6.93 -14.40
N THR A 317 -8.74 -6.15 -13.51
CA THR A 317 -8.96 -4.72 -13.67
C THR A 317 -8.50 -3.96 -12.44
N GLN A 318 -8.21 -2.67 -12.57
CA GLN A 318 -7.91 -1.73 -11.48
C GLN A 318 -6.66 -2.05 -10.63
N CYS A 319 -5.90 -3.10 -10.95
CA CYS A 319 -4.70 -3.48 -10.21
C CYS A 319 -3.42 -2.85 -10.79
N ALA A 320 -3.21 -2.90 -12.09
CA ALA A 320 -2.07 -2.25 -12.72
C ALA A 320 -2.34 -0.76 -12.98
N MET A 321 -1.29 0.06 -12.88
CA MET A 321 -1.36 1.48 -13.22
C MET A 321 -1.92 1.70 -14.63
N GLU A 322 -2.78 2.72 -14.83
CA GLU A 322 -3.40 3.03 -16.13
C GLU A 322 -2.36 3.34 -17.22
N ASN A 323 -1.21 3.87 -16.83
CA ASN A 323 -0.09 4.19 -17.73
C ASN A 323 1.14 3.32 -17.47
N ASN A 324 0.93 2.06 -17.11
CA ASN A 324 2.01 1.13 -16.82
C ASN A 324 2.99 0.95 -17.98
N THR A 325 2.54 1.07 -19.23
CA THR A 325 3.39 0.96 -20.41
C THR A 325 4.45 2.06 -20.42
N GLU A 326 4.06 3.32 -20.18
CA GLU A 326 4.99 4.46 -20.14
C GLU A 326 5.98 4.32 -18.97
N VAL A 327 5.55 3.76 -17.85
CA VAL A 327 6.43 3.49 -16.71
C VAL A 327 7.42 2.36 -17.04
N ILE A 328 6.95 1.28 -17.66
CA ILE A 328 7.81 0.17 -18.13
C ILE A 328 8.86 0.68 -19.11
N ASP A 329 8.46 1.48 -20.11
CA ASP A 329 9.37 2.04 -21.10
C ASP A 329 10.47 2.89 -20.43
N LEU A 330 10.09 3.71 -19.43
CA LEU A 330 11.05 4.51 -18.67
C LEU A 330 12.01 3.62 -17.86
N PHE A 331 11.50 2.59 -17.19
CA PHE A 331 12.34 1.67 -16.44
C PHE A 331 13.24 0.82 -17.34
N GLN A 332 12.79 0.44 -18.54
CA GLN A 332 13.61 -0.24 -19.54
C GLN A 332 14.74 0.64 -20.05
N LYS A 333 14.48 1.93 -20.30
CA LYS A 333 15.51 2.91 -20.71
C LYS A 333 16.71 2.92 -19.77
N TYR A 334 16.46 2.77 -18.45
CA TYR A 334 17.51 2.76 -17.42
C TYR A 334 17.87 1.36 -16.93
N ARG A 335 17.27 0.30 -17.52
CA ARG A 335 17.51 -1.11 -17.19
C ARG A 335 17.30 -1.43 -15.71
N LEU A 336 16.24 -0.88 -15.08
CA LEU A 336 15.91 -1.18 -13.70
C LEU A 336 15.50 -2.65 -13.55
N PRO A 337 16.14 -3.42 -12.65
CA PRO A 337 15.89 -4.86 -12.57
C PRO A 337 14.65 -5.22 -11.76
N LEU A 338 14.29 -4.38 -10.78
CA LEU A 338 13.30 -4.69 -9.75
C LEU A 338 12.32 -3.54 -9.57
N PHE A 339 11.09 -3.88 -9.19
CA PHE A 339 10.03 -2.97 -8.79
C PHE A 339 9.21 -3.60 -7.67
N PHE A 340 8.83 -2.84 -6.66
CA PHE A 340 8.01 -3.29 -5.54
C PHE A 340 6.67 -2.59 -5.50
N SER A 341 5.60 -3.36 -5.19
CA SER A 341 4.24 -2.84 -5.09
C SER A 341 3.40 -3.59 -4.05
N GLY A 342 2.19 -3.08 -3.82
CA GLY A 342 1.15 -3.65 -2.97
C GLY A 342 -0.17 -3.80 -3.70
N HIS A 343 -1.27 -3.26 -3.13
CA HIS A 343 -2.59 -3.07 -3.74
C HIS A 343 -3.38 -4.34 -4.06
N LEU A 344 -2.70 -5.35 -4.60
CA LEU A 344 -3.33 -6.62 -4.97
C LEU A 344 -3.65 -7.51 -3.76
N HIS A 345 -3.06 -7.21 -2.61
CA HIS A 345 -3.13 -7.98 -1.37
C HIS A 345 -2.56 -9.41 -1.48
N VAL A 346 -1.86 -9.76 -2.54
CA VAL A 346 -1.39 -11.13 -2.81
C VAL A 346 0.11 -11.12 -3.05
N GLN A 347 0.84 -11.97 -2.35
CA GLN A 347 2.28 -12.15 -2.59
C GLN A 347 2.54 -12.71 -4.00
N ARG A 348 3.21 -11.93 -4.85
CA ARG A 348 3.51 -12.31 -6.23
C ARG A 348 4.91 -11.87 -6.65
N ILE A 349 5.53 -12.69 -7.49
CA ILE A 349 6.78 -12.36 -8.15
C ILE A 349 6.61 -12.64 -9.65
N ARG A 350 6.66 -11.61 -10.48
CA ARG A 350 6.49 -11.77 -11.94
C ARG A 350 7.49 -10.92 -12.69
N LYS A 351 8.09 -11.51 -13.74
CA LYS A 351 8.97 -10.80 -14.65
C LYS A 351 8.19 -10.32 -15.87
N HIS A 352 8.40 -9.06 -16.25
CA HIS A 352 7.93 -8.54 -17.54
C HIS A 352 8.60 -9.34 -18.68
N LYS A 353 7.82 -9.75 -19.66
CA LYS A 353 8.36 -10.41 -20.84
C LYS A 353 8.62 -9.34 -21.90
N ALA A 354 9.87 -9.25 -22.35
CA ALA A 354 10.19 -8.43 -23.51
C ALA A 354 9.36 -8.86 -24.73
N GLU A 355 8.97 -7.91 -25.57
CA GLU A 355 8.28 -8.23 -26.82
C GLU A 355 9.21 -9.03 -27.76
N PRO A 356 8.69 -10.04 -28.48
CA PRO A 356 9.49 -10.81 -29.42
C PRO A 356 10.13 -9.91 -30.48
N GLY A 357 11.45 -10.01 -30.66
CA GLY A 357 12.21 -9.25 -31.67
C GLY A 357 12.79 -7.92 -31.17
N VAL A 358 12.60 -7.57 -29.90
CA VAL A 358 13.31 -6.44 -29.27
C VAL A 358 14.74 -6.90 -28.94
N PRO A 359 15.80 -6.14 -29.27
CA PRO A 359 17.14 -6.41 -28.76
C PRO A 359 17.11 -6.42 -27.23
N ASP A 360 17.67 -7.44 -26.61
CA ASP A 360 17.58 -7.71 -25.17
C ASP A 360 16.37 -8.57 -24.72
N GLU A 361 16.11 -9.66 -25.43
CA GLU A 361 15.08 -10.63 -25.02
C GLU A 361 15.25 -11.18 -23.59
N ASP A 362 16.46 -11.04 -23.03
CA ASP A 362 16.79 -11.44 -21.65
C ASP A 362 16.47 -10.35 -20.62
N TYR A 363 16.30 -9.08 -21.02
CA TYR A 363 15.94 -8.01 -20.11
C TYR A 363 14.42 -8.00 -19.84
N GLY A 364 14.07 -7.83 -18.57
CA GLY A 364 12.71 -7.59 -18.16
C GLY A 364 12.69 -7.25 -16.67
N ILE A 365 11.99 -6.17 -16.35
CA ILE A 365 11.81 -5.78 -14.95
C ILE A 365 11.05 -6.88 -14.21
N LEU A 366 11.53 -7.21 -13.01
CA LEU A 366 10.84 -8.11 -12.09
C LEU A 366 10.02 -7.29 -11.11
N GLU A 367 8.73 -7.54 -11.06
CA GLU A 367 7.86 -6.97 -10.03
C GLU A 367 7.65 -7.97 -8.90
N ILE A 368 7.82 -7.49 -7.69
CA ILE A 368 7.48 -8.17 -6.44
C ILE A 368 6.31 -7.40 -5.80
N VAL A 369 5.15 -8.05 -5.76
CA VAL A 369 3.99 -7.59 -5.02
C VAL A 369 4.05 -8.22 -3.65
N THR A 370 4.09 -7.38 -2.61
CA THR A 370 4.06 -7.85 -1.22
C THR A 370 2.61 -8.09 -0.80
N ASP A 371 2.37 -9.15 -0.02
CA ASP A 371 1.06 -9.46 0.56
C ASP A 371 0.57 -8.34 1.50
N ALA A 372 -0.75 -8.22 1.64
CA ALA A 372 -1.34 -7.28 2.58
C ALA A 372 -1.05 -7.70 4.03
N LEU A 373 -0.49 -6.78 4.82
CA LEU A 373 -0.26 -7.04 6.24
C LEU A 373 -1.57 -7.34 6.98
N SER A 374 -2.68 -6.73 6.56
CA SER A 374 -4.00 -6.85 7.17
C SER A 374 -4.75 -8.14 6.84
N ILE A 375 -4.28 -8.95 5.88
CA ILE A 375 -4.95 -10.18 5.43
C ILE A 375 -4.13 -11.41 5.81
N PRO A 376 -4.75 -12.49 6.36
CA PRO A 376 -4.02 -13.72 6.66
C PRO A 376 -3.29 -14.31 5.45
N PRO A 377 -2.00 -14.67 5.60
CA PRO A 377 -1.29 -14.90 6.86
C PRO A 377 -0.60 -13.68 7.47
N CYS A 378 -0.93 -12.45 7.09
CA CYS A 378 -0.39 -11.21 7.66
C CYS A 378 1.13 -11.13 7.53
N GLN A 379 1.63 -11.21 6.31
CA GLN A 379 3.06 -11.28 6.06
C GLN A 379 3.62 -9.99 5.47
N TYR A 380 4.94 -9.84 5.56
CA TYR A 380 5.72 -8.72 5.04
C TYR A 380 6.96 -9.22 4.32
N GLY A 381 7.54 -8.38 3.45
CA GLY A 381 8.77 -8.65 2.72
C GLY A 381 10.01 -8.24 3.52
N PHE A 382 11.07 -9.02 3.37
CA PHE A 382 12.40 -8.73 3.89
C PHE A 382 13.38 -8.71 2.71
N LEU A 383 14.10 -7.60 2.54
CA LEU A 383 15.03 -7.40 1.44
C LEU A 383 16.43 -7.13 1.99
N GLU A 384 17.42 -7.88 1.52
CA GLU A 384 18.78 -7.79 2.00
C GLU A 384 19.77 -7.73 0.84
N TRP A 385 20.58 -6.66 0.77
CA TRP A 385 21.75 -6.65 -0.09
C TRP A 385 22.86 -7.50 0.51
N LYS A 386 23.52 -8.28 -0.32
CA LYS A 386 24.65 -9.13 0.08
C LYS A 386 25.98 -8.45 -0.29
N GLU A 387 27.08 -8.90 0.31
CA GLU A 387 28.41 -8.38 0.07
C GLU A 387 28.87 -8.56 -1.39
N ASP A 388 28.39 -9.58 -2.08
CA ASP A 388 28.67 -9.87 -3.48
C ASP A 388 27.84 -9.02 -4.48
N GLY A 389 26.98 -8.12 -3.97
CA GLY A 389 26.10 -7.26 -4.77
C GLY A 389 24.79 -7.94 -5.19
N SER A 390 24.55 -9.19 -4.79
CA SER A 390 23.24 -9.82 -4.96
C SER A 390 22.22 -9.24 -3.98
N LEU A 391 20.92 -9.46 -4.28
CA LEU A 391 19.81 -8.97 -3.48
C LEU A 391 18.83 -10.10 -3.23
N GLU A 392 18.59 -10.40 -1.97
CA GLU A 392 17.72 -11.47 -1.51
C GLU A 392 16.41 -10.91 -0.97
N TYR A 393 15.28 -11.41 -1.48
CA TYR A 393 13.94 -11.14 -0.98
C TYR A 393 13.34 -12.40 -0.37
N ALA A 394 12.74 -12.25 0.81
CA ALA A 394 11.97 -13.31 1.45
C ALA A 394 10.78 -12.71 2.21
N THR A 395 9.70 -13.49 2.39
CA THR A 395 8.56 -13.08 3.21
C THR A 395 8.60 -13.70 4.59
N ARG A 396 7.96 -13.03 5.54
CA ARG A 396 7.71 -13.51 6.91
C ARG A 396 6.29 -13.15 7.32
N ALA A 397 5.61 -14.05 8.02
CA ALA A 397 4.35 -13.74 8.68
C ALA A 397 4.62 -13.16 10.07
N VAL A 398 3.81 -12.18 10.49
CA VAL A 398 3.89 -11.62 11.85
C VAL A 398 3.48 -12.67 12.87
N ASP A 399 4.32 -12.91 13.89
CA ASP A 399 4.00 -13.84 14.98
C ASP A 399 3.21 -13.14 16.10
N VAL A 400 1.94 -12.82 15.77
CA VAL A 400 1.00 -12.22 16.73
C VAL A 400 0.87 -13.07 18.00
N SER A 401 0.94 -14.40 17.88
CA SER A 401 0.81 -15.30 19.03
C SER A 401 2.02 -15.23 19.96
N ALA A 402 3.24 -15.10 19.43
CA ALA A 402 4.42 -14.87 20.25
C ALA A 402 4.38 -13.50 20.95
N TRP A 403 3.97 -12.47 20.21
CA TRP A 403 3.77 -11.12 20.77
C TRP A 403 2.75 -11.13 21.91
N ALA A 404 1.58 -11.74 21.71
CA ALA A 404 0.53 -11.82 22.73
C ALA A 404 1.04 -12.50 24.01
N ARG A 405 1.77 -13.62 23.87
CA ARG A 405 2.39 -14.30 25.02
C ARG A 405 3.42 -13.41 25.74
N ALA A 406 4.27 -12.73 24.98
CA ALA A 406 5.32 -11.86 25.55
C ALA A 406 4.75 -10.66 26.31
N HIS A 407 3.58 -10.17 25.90
CA HIS A 407 2.90 -9.02 26.52
C HIS A 407 1.83 -9.42 27.56
N GLY A 408 1.67 -10.73 27.85
CA GLY A 408 0.69 -11.21 28.83
C GLY A 408 -0.76 -10.97 28.40
N VAL A 409 -1.02 -10.96 27.10
CA VAL A 409 -2.38 -10.83 26.55
C VAL A 409 -3.13 -12.13 26.79
N GLU A 410 -4.32 -12.05 27.38
CA GLU A 410 -5.14 -13.23 27.73
C GLU A 410 -6.20 -13.59 26.66
N ASN A 411 -6.21 -12.86 25.51
CA ASN A 411 -7.14 -13.10 24.42
C ASN A 411 -6.76 -14.37 23.66
N GLU A 412 -7.60 -15.39 23.71
CA GLU A 412 -7.37 -16.71 23.09
C GLU A 412 -7.22 -16.63 21.56
N ASP A 413 -7.92 -15.70 20.89
CA ASP A 413 -7.80 -15.50 19.45
C ASP A 413 -6.39 -15.03 19.08
N LEU A 414 -5.81 -14.12 19.88
CA LEU A 414 -4.44 -13.62 19.68
C LEU A 414 -3.39 -14.64 20.09
N LEU A 415 -3.63 -15.41 21.16
CA LEU A 415 -2.72 -16.49 21.59
C LEU A 415 -2.62 -17.63 20.56
N HIS A 416 -3.66 -17.80 19.74
CA HIS A 416 -3.79 -18.81 18.69
C HIS A 416 -4.11 -18.18 17.33
N PHE A 417 -3.52 -17.04 17.02
CA PHE A 417 -3.86 -16.21 15.88
C PHE A 417 -3.86 -16.92 14.51
N PRO A 418 -2.92 -17.82 14.17
CA PRO A 418 -2.97 -18.56 12.91
C PRO A 418 -4.20 -19.46 12.77
N ASP A 419 -4.61 -20.13 13.85
CA ASP A 419 -5.79 -20.99 13.86
C ASP A 419 -7.07 -20.16 13.81
N TRP A 420 -7.12 -19.07 14.56
CA TRP A 420 -8.23 -18.13 14.55
C TRP A 420 -8.42 -17.51 13.16
N SER A 421 -7.36 -17.02 12.53
CA SER A 421 -7.43 -16.40 11.20
C SER A 421 -7.91 -17.36 10.12
N TYR A 422 -7.49 -18.62 10.17
CA TYR A 422 -8.01 -19.67 9.30
C TYR A 422 -9.52 -19.90 9.51
N GLN A 423 -9.95 -20.00 10.77
CA GLN A 423 -11.36 -20.18 11.12
C GLN A 423 -12.21 -18.96 10.74
N TYR A 424 -11.64 -17.75 10.85
CA TYR A 424 -12.27 -16.51 10.43
C TYR A 424 -12.58 -16.53 8.92
N ILE A 425 -11.59 -16.82 8.07
CA ILE A 425 -11.80 -16.96 6.62
C ILE A 425 -12.80 -18.09 6.32
N GLN A 426 -12.67 -19.24 6.98
CA GLN A 426 -13.61 -20.35 6.80
C GLN A 426 -15.05 -19.95 7.14
N LYS A 427 -15.26 -19.16 8.20
CA LYS A 427 -16.57 -18.65 8.59
C LYS A 427 -17.14 -17.71 7.53
N LEU A 428 -16.36 -16.73 7.05
CA LEU A 428 -16.80 -15.80 6.00
C LEU A 428 -17.31 -16.55 4.77
N ILE A 429 -16.58 -17.58 4.35
CA ILE A 429 -16.98 -18.40 3.19
C ILE A 429 -18.20 -19.28 3.50
N SER A 430 -18.29 -19.83 4.71
CA SER A 430 -19.48 -20.60 5.13
C SER A 430 -20.75 -19.74 5.09
N ASP A 431 -20.67 -18.50 5.53
CA ASP A 431 -21.79 -17.56 5.52
C ASP A 431 -22.22 -17.24 4.08
N GLN A 432 -21.27 -17.05 3.15
CA GLN A 432 -21.56 -16.86 1.73
C GLN A 432 -22.21 -18.08 1.09
N ILE A 433 -21.69 -19.29 1.33
CA ILE A 433 -22.31 -20.53 0.83
C ILE A 433 -23.74 -20.66 1.37
N GLY A 434 -23.95 -20.40 2.67
CA GLY A 434 -25.26 -20.45 3.33
C GLY A 434 -26.27 -19.47 2.72
N GLY A 435 -25.81 -18.34 2.20
CA GLY A 435 -26.62 -17.38 1.43
C GLY A 435 -27.11 -17.92 0.08
N VAL A 436 -26.35 -18.83 -0.54
CA VAL A 436 -26.64 -19.39 -1.87
C VAL A 436 -27.39 -20.73 -1.78
N ILE A 437 -26.96 -21.62 -0.90
CA ILE A 437 -27.58 -22.96 -0.72
C ILE A 437 -28.23 -23.05 0.66
N ARG A 438 -29.54 -23.32 0.66
CA ARG A 438 -30.26 -23.63 1.88
C ARG A 438 -30.25 -25.14 2.12
N ASN A 439 -30.11 -25.56 3.39
CA ASN A 439 -30.17 -26.97 3.85
C ASN A 439 -28.96 -27.83 3.40
N LEU A 440 -27.80 -27.24 3.17
CA LEU A 440 -26.56 -28.02 3.09
C LEU A 440 -26.20 -28.51 4.51
N GLY A 441 -25.90 -29.81 4.65
CA GLY A 441 -25.51 -30.35 5.96
C GLY A 441 -24.19 -29.70 6.47
N ASP A 442 -24.09 -29.51 7.78
CA ASP A 442 -22.96 -28.79 8.43
C ASP A 442 -21.60 -29.37 8.05
N ASP A 443 -21.47 -30.71 7.96
CA ASP A 443 -20.21 -31.37 7.58
C ASP A 443 -19.81 -31.06 6.13
N ILE A 444 -20.79 -30.95 5.22
CA ILE A 444 -20.55 -30.59 3.82
C ILE A 444 -20.14 -29.12 3.75
N MET A 445 -20.86 -28.24 4.43
CA MET A 445 -20.57 -26.82 4.53
C MET A 445 -19.13 -26.59 5.03
N LYS A 446 -18.79 -27.23 6.15
CA LYS A 446 -17.45 -27.16 6.73
C LYS A 446 -16.36 -27.68 5.79
N SER A 447 -16.65 -28.77 5.06
CA SER A 447 -15.70 -29.34 4.09
C SER A 447 -15.47 -28.42 2.90
N MET A 448 -16.55 -27.82 2.34
CA MET A 448 -16.49 -26.88 1.22
C MET A 448 -15.77 -25.59 1.60
N SER A 449 -16.19 -24.95 2.70
CA SER A 449 -15.57 -23.71 3.18
C SER A 449 -14.12 -23.91 3.62
N GLY A 450 -13.78 -25.07 4.20
CA GLY A 450 -12.41 -25.40 4.59
C GLY A 450 -11.45 -25.54 3.41
N VAL A 451 -11.92 -26.09 2.28
CA VAL A 451 -11.10 -26.12 1.04
C VAL A 451 -10.89 -24.72 0.50
N TYR A 452 -11.94 -23.91 0.43
CA TYR A 452 -11.81 -22.53 -0.03
C TYR A 452 -10.84 -21.74 0.86
N ALA A 453 -11.02 -21.78 2.18
CA ALA A 453 -10.18 -21.06 3.12
C ALA A 453 -8.68 -21.44 2.99
N ARG A 454 -8.39 -22.73 2.80
CA ARG A 454 -7.02 -23.19 2.56
C ARG A 454 -6.45 -22.64 1.27
N VAL A 455 -7.19 -22.77 0.15
CA VAL A 455 -6.76 -22.27 -1.16
C VAL A 455 -6.58 -20.76 -1.11
N TYR A 456 -7.49 -20.05 -0.45
CA TYR A 456 -7.43 -18.60 -0.22
C TYR A 456 -6.12 -18.21 0.51
N MET A 457 -5.88 -18.78 1.69
CA MET A 457 -4.69 -18.44 2.47
C MET A 457 -3.37 -18.79 1.76
N ASP A 458 -3.31 -19.92 1.03
CA ASP A 458 -2.13 -20.27 0.26
C ASP A 458 -1.93 -19.35 -0.97
N TYR A 459 -3.04 -18.90 -1.58
CA TYR A 459 -3.02 -17.97 -2.70
C TYR A 459 -2.51 -16.59 -2.27
N TYR A 460 -3.10 -16.00 -1.22
CA TYR A 460 -2.70 -14.69 -0.72
C TYR A 460 -1.26 -14.70 -0.21
N ALA A 461 -0.87 -15.77 0.48
CA ALA A 461 0.51 -15.99 0.90
C ALA A 461 1.52 -16.25 -0.24
N GLY A 462 1.10 -16.29 -1.50
CA GLY A 462 1.97 -16.59 -2.63
C GLY A 462 2.54 -17.99 -2.65
N ARG A 463 1.96 -18.95 -1.90
CA ARG A 463 2.44 -20.33 -1.82
C ARG A 463 2.03 -21.14 -3.03
N LYS A 464 2.85 -22.11 -3.37
CA LYS A 464 2.48 -23.10 -4.38
C LYS A 464 1.34 -23.98 -3.88
N ILE A 465 0.28 -24.13 -4.69
CA ILE A 465 -0.85 -24.99 -4.39
C ILE A 465 -0.74 -26.31 -5.15
N ASP A 466 -0.86 -27.42 -4.41
CA ASP A 466 -1.01 -28.75 -5.02
C ASP A 466 -2.43 -28.92 -5.54
N GLN A 467 -2.65 -28.50 -6.77
CA GLN A 467 -3.96 -28.58 -7.44
C GLN A 467 -4.53 -29.98 -7.46
N LYS A 468 -3.68 -31.02 -7.58
CA LYS A 468 -4.14 -32.42 -7.60
C LYS A 468 -4.69 -32.84 -6.23
N ALA A 469 -4.00 -32.44 -5.16
CA ALA A 469 -4.46 -32.70 -3.80
C ALA A 469 -5.79 -31.98 -3.52
N VAL A 470 -5.91 -30.70 -3.92
CA VAL A 470 -7.15 -29.92 -3.77
C VAL A 470 -8.30 -30.59 -4.51
N ARG A 471 -8.15 -30.91 -5.81
CA ARG A 471 -9.20 -31.53 -6.63
C ARG A 471 -9.63 -32.91 -6.14
N SER A 472 -8.74 -33.66 -5.52
CA SER A 472 -9.05 -34.98 -4.94
C SER A 472 -9.69 -34.90 -3.55
N SER A 473 -9.76 -33.73 -2.93
CA SER A 473 -10.39 -33.55 -1.62
C SER A 473 -11.93 -33.65 -1.69
N LEU A 474 -12.53 -34.14 -0.62
CA LEU A 474 -13.99 -34.23 -0.53
C LEU A 474 -14.66 -32.85 -0.63
N GLY A 475 -14.05 -31.82 -0.03
CA GLY A 475 -14.58 -30.47 -0.06
C GLY A 475 -14.65 -29.91 -1.47
N TYR A 476 -13.62 -30.12 -2.30
CA TYR A 476 -13.62 -29.69 -3.70
C TYR A 476 -14.68 -30.47 -4.53
N GLN A 477 -14.78 -31.79 -4.34
CA GLN A 477 -15.80 -32.63 -5.01
C GLN A 477 -17.23 -32.20 -4.64
N TRP A 478 -17.44 -31.67 -3.42
CA TRP A 478 -18.72 -31.10 -3.01
C TRP A 478 -18.99 -29.76 -3.72
N TRP A 479 -17.96 -28.93 -3.99
CA TRP A 479 -18.08 -27.74 -4.82
C TRP A 479 -18.57 -28.10 -6.22
N GLU A 480 -17.90 -29.03 -6.91
CA GLU A 480 -18.28 -29.48 -8.25
C GLU A 480 -19.70 -30.05 -8.31
N ARG A 481 -20.12 -30.76 -7.26
CA ARG A 481 -21.43 -31.39 -7.22
C ARG A 481 -22.56 -30.41 -6.92
N ASN A 482 -22.40 -29.49 -6.00
CA ASN A 482 -23.46 -28.65 -5.47
C ASN A 482 -23.51 -27.26 -6.08
N LEU A 483 -22.35 -26.72 -6.49
CA LEU A 483 -22.18 -25.36 -7.01
C LEU A 483 -21.22 -25.32 -8.21
N PRO A 484 -21.42 -26.14 -9.27
CA PRO A 484 -20.48 -26.25 -10.40
C PRO A 484 -20.30 -24.93 -11.15
N ASP A 485 -21.33 -24.10 -11.21
CA ASP A 485 -21.35 -22.83 -11.94
C ASP A 485 -21.18 -21.60 -11.02
N SER A 486 -20.84 -21.81 -9.74
CA SER A 486 -20.69 -20.71 -8.79
C SER A 486 -19.43 -19.87 -9.08
N TYR A 487 -19.51 -18.58 -8.75
CA TYR A 487 -18.34 -17.73 -8.80
C TYR A 487 -17.27 -18.19 -7.81
N LEU A 488 -17.63 -18.69 -6.63
CA LEU A 488 -16.69 -19.21 -5.63
C LEU A 488 -15.86 -20.40 -6.14
N LEU A 489 -16.46 -21.32 -6.92
CA LEU A 489 -15.67 -22.38 -7.53
C LEU A 489 -14.72 -21.86 -8.60
N ARG A 490 -15.16 -20.86 -9.40
CA ARG A 490 -14.27 -20.21 -10.37
C ARG A 490 -13.11 -19.48 -9.69
N GLU A 491 -13.34 -18.87 -8.54
CA GLU A 491 -12.27 -18.27 -7.73
C GLU A 491 -11.26 -19.31 -7.24
N ILE A 492 -11.72 -20.45 -6.70
CA ILE A 492 -10.84 -21.58 -6.34
C ILE A 492 -9.96 -21.97 -7.54
N GLU A 493 -10.56 -22.11 -8.72
CA GLU A 493 -9.85 -22.48 -9.94
C GLU A 493 -8.84 -21.42 -10.38
N ALA A 494 -9.19 -20.14 -10.32
CA ALA A 494 -8.30 -19.03 -10.65
C ALA A 494 -7.13 -18.94 -9.66
N MET A 495 -7.40 -19.03 -8.36
CA MET A 495 -6.37 -19.06 -7.32
C MET A 495 -5.39 -20.22 -7.51
N MET A 496 -5.90 -21.43 -7.77
CA MET A 496 -5.05 -22.59 -8.04
C MET A 496 -4.21 -22.41 -9.32
N ALA A 497 -4.81 -21.84 -10.38
CA ALA A 497 -4.12 -21.64 -11.66
C ALA A 497 -3.00 -20.59 -11.57
N ASP A 498 -3.14 -19.63 -10.66
CA ASP A 498 -2.12 -18.61 -10.41
C ASP A 498 -1.02 -19.08 -9.44
N SER A 499 -1.26 -20.14 -8.65
CA SER A 499 -0.36 -20.62 -7.60
C SER A 499 0.45 -21.85 -8.04
N ASP A 500 1.06 -21.77 -9.22
CA ASP A 500 1.87 -22.86 -9.81
C ASP A 500 3.30 -22.94 -9.26
N ARG A 501 3.75 -21.88 -8.57
CA ARG A 501 5.07 -21.78 -7.94
C ARG A 501 4.97 -21.06 -6.59
N ASP A 502 6.03 -21.13 -5.80
CA ASP A 502 6.21 -20.34 -4.59
C ASP A 502 6.73 -18.94 -4.96
N ASN A 503 6.14 -17.90 -4.37
CA ASN A 503 6.48 -16.50 -4.60
C ASN A 503 7.06 -15.83 -3.33
N ASN A 504 7.54 -16.61 -2.36
CA ASN A 504 7.99 -16.09 -1.07
C ASN A 504 9.51 -15.90 -1.00
N TYR A 505 10.21 -16.21 -2.07
CA TYR A 505 11.66 -16.09 -2.13
C TYR A 505 12.13 -15.71 -3.53
N TYR A 506 13.09 -14.79 -3.60
CA TYR A 506 13.77 -14.43 -4.83
C TYR A 506 15.21 -14.00 -4.55
N LEU A 507 16.15 -14.49 -5.33
CA LEU A 507 17.53 -14.04 -5.36
C LEU A 507 17.81 -13.38 -6.70
N TRP A 508 18.14 -12.08 -6.67
CA TRP A 508 18.70 -11.37 -7.80
C TRP A 508 20.22 -11.39 -7.72
N GLU A 509 20.88 -12.02 -8.70
CA GLU A 509 22.33 -12.25 -8.71
C GLU A 509 23.15 -11.02 -9.12
N GLY A 510 22.52 -9.86 -9.29
CA GLY A 510 23.19 -8.67 -9.81
C GLY A 510 23.20 -8.61 -11.34
N GLN A 511 23.64 -7.49 -11.90
CA GLN A 511 23.99 -7.41 -13.32
C GLN A 511 25.44 -7.89 -13.47
N PRO A 512 25.74 -8.73 -14.49
CA PRO A 512 27.09 -9.18 -14.75
C PRO A 512 28.03 -8.04 -15.17
#